data_914114375965751babc3af4b95321cc7
#
_entry.id   914114375965751babc3af4b95321cc7
#
_cell.length_a   1.000
_cell.length_b   1.000
_cell.length_c   1.000
_cell.angle_alpha   90.00
_cell.angle_beta   90.00
_cell.angle_gamma   90.00
#
_symmetry.space_group_name_H-M   'P 1'
#
loop_
_entity.id
_entity.type
_entity.pdbx_description
1 polymer ?
#
loop_
_entity_poly.entity_id
_entity_poly.type
_entity_poly.pdbx_seq_one_letter_code
_entity_poly.pdbx_strand_id
1 'polypeptide(L)'
;ANYGFYYKGLKPGQKADGPLRDYGSYITYKEFLPRLANGWTEEYDPAAEVSYYFSPDRTEFVTIDNPSSIRSKIEWIKAGGYLGAFWWEFHHDYVAPGAENPQGSHYLIDIVTRYLGRK
;
A
#
# COMPACT_ATOMS: atom_id res chain seq x y z
N ALA A 1 2.27 0.16 -7.37
CA ALA A 1 1.52 1.41 -7.18
C ALA A 1 1.49 1.78 -5.70
N ASN A 2 1.34 3.06 -5.40
CA ASN A 2 1.21 3.56 -4.03
C ASN A 2 -0.22 4.07 -3.73
N TYR A 3 -1.17 3.42 -4.32
CA TYR A 3 -2.58 3.50 -4.01
C TYR A 3 -3.20 2.11 -4.00
N GLY A 4 -4.34 1.97 -3.37
CA GLY A 4 -5.08 0.73 -3.28
C GLY A 4 -6.57 0.93 -3.47
N PHE A 5 -7.31 -0.14 -3.29
CA PHE A 5 -8.76 -0.14 -3.40
C PHE A 5 -9.40 -0.36 -2.03
N TYR A 6 -10.54 0.27 -1.86
CA TYR A 6 -11.26 0.41 -0.63
C TYR A 6 -12.72 -0.01 -0.81
N TYR A 7 -13.20 -0.96 -0.02
CA TYR A 7 -14.51 -1.59 -0.18
C TYR A 7 -15.27 -1.65 1.15
N LYS A 8 -16.60 -1.67 1.08
CA LYS A 8 -17.44 -2.02 2.22
C LYS A 8 -17.57 -3.53 2.38
N GLY A 9 -17.46 -3.94 3.63
CA GLY A 9 -17.84 -5.21 4.19
C GLY A 9 -17.37 -6.43 3.45
N LEU A 10 -16.11 -6.90 3.56
CA LEU A 10 -15.87 -8.15 2.92
C LEU A 10 -14.56 -8.83 3.20
N LYS A 11 -14.57 -10.11 2.89
CA LYS A 11 -13.39 -10.95 2.76
C LYS A 11 -12.90 -10.94 1.31
N PRO A 12 -11.61 -11.18 1.05
CA PRO A 12 -11.11 -11.40 -0.30
C PRO A 12 -11.93 -12.44 -1.05
N GLY A 13 -12.24 -12.18 -2.32
CA GLY A 13 -13.02 -13.07 -3.17
C GLY A 13 -14.54 -12.98 -3.02
N GLN A 14 -15.06 -12.19 -2.10
CA GLN A 14 -16.49 -11.92 -1.99
C GLN A 14 -16.91 -10.73 -2.85
N LYS A 15 -18.18 -10.72 -3.27
CA LYS A 15 -18.75 -9.60 -4.02
C LYS A 15 -18.89 -8.40 -3.09
N ALA A 16 -18.34 -7.26 -3.46
CA ALA A 16 -18.48 -6.03 -2.72
C ALA A 16 -19.90 -5.44 -2.85
N ASP A 17 -20.39 -4.81 -1.79
CA ASP A 17 -21.66 -4.07 -1.82
C ASP A 17 -21.57 -2.75 -2.58
N GLY A 18 -20.41 -2.44 -3.10
CA GLY A 18 -20.12 -1.28 -3.92
C GLY A 18 -18.88 -0.53 -3.46
N PRO A 19 -18.41 0.42 -4.26
CA PRO A 19 -17.29 1.27 -3.91
C PRO A 19 -17.69 2.25 -2.82
N LEU A 20 -16.73 2.62 -1.95
CA LEU A 20 -16.94 3.63 -0.92
C LEU A 20 -16.93 5.06 -1.45
N ARG A 21 -16.46 5.26 -2.67
CA ARG A 21 -16.40 6.56 -3.36
C ARG A 21 -16.87 6.42 -4.80
N ASP A 22 -17.43 7.48 -5.36
CA ASP A 22 -17.96 7.54 -6.73
C ASP A 22 -16.90 7.35 -7.83
N TYR A 23 -15.63 7.51 -7.49
CA TYR A 23 -14.49 7.34 -8.40
C TYR A 23 -13.67 6.10 -8.02
N GLY A 24 -14.22 4.93 -8.30
CA GLY A 24 -13.45 3.68 -8.28
C GLY A 24 -12.80 3.31 -6.96
N SER A 25 -13.18 3.91 -5.85
CA SER A 25 -12.78 3.46 -4.51
C SER A 25 -11.28 3.38 -4.28
N TYR A 26 -10.46 4.16 -4.92
CA TYR A 26 -9.05 4.16 -4.62
C TYR A 26 -8.73 4.98 -3.37
N ILE A 27 -7.69 4.57 -2.68
CA ILE A 27 -7.11 5.27 -1.53
C ILE A 27 -5.60 5.36 -1.74
N THR A 28 -5.02 6.53 -1.55
CA THR A 28 -3.58 6.71 -1.61
C THR A 28 -2.91 6.16 -0.36
N TYR A 29 -1.62 5.81 -0.44
CA TYR A 29 -0.90 5.28 0.72
C TYR A 29 -0.84 6.29 1.86
N LYS A 30 -0.63 7.57 1.58
CA LYS A 30 -0.64 8.64 2.59
C LYS A 30 -2.00 8.81 3.29
N GLU A 31 -3.11 8.59 2.58
CA GLU A 31 -4.46 8.61 3.18
C GLU A 31 -4.74 7.34 3.98
N PHE A 32 -4.07 6.23 3.65
CA PHE A 32 -4.21 4.97 4.36
C PHE A 32 -3.42 4.92 5.67
N LEU A 33 -2.24 5.53 5.76
CA LEU A 33 -1.38 5.50 6.94
C LEU A 33 -2.09 5.82 8.28
N PRO A 34 -2.93 6.87 8.37
CA PRO A 34 -3.66 7.15 9.61
C PRO A 34 -4.61 6.04 10.05
N ARG A 35 -5.09 5.20 9.15
CA ARG A 35 -5.95 4.07 9.49
C ARG A 35 -5.22 3.00 10.28
N LEU A 36 -3.96 2.74 9.95
CA LEU A 36 -3.12 1.81 10.72
C LEU A 36 -2.99 2.24 12.18
N ALA A 37 -2.80 3.53 12.42
CA ALA A 37 -2.76 4.10 13.78
C ALA A 37 -4.12 4.04 14.50
N ASN A 38 -5.23 3.91 13.78
CA ASN A 38 -6.59 3.86 14.29
C ASN A 38 -7.18 2.43 14.34
N GLY A 39 -6.34 1.43 14.55
CA GLY A 39 -6.77 0.07 14.88
C GLY A 39 -7.18 -0.81 13.69
N TRP A 40 -6.86 -0.40 12.47
CA TRP A 40 -7.00 -1.29 11.32
C TRP A 40 -6.07 -2.50 11.44
N THR A 41 -6.58 -3.67 11.12
CA THR A 41 -5.83 -4.93 11.21
C THR A 41 -5.32 -5.38 9.85
N GLU A 42 -4.06 -5.77 9.81
CA GLU A 42 -3.41 -6.36 8.64
C GLU A 42 -3.64 -7.88 8.63
N GLU A 43 -4.00 -8.40 7.46
CA GLU A 43 -3.94 -9.82 7.14
C GLU A 43 -3.03 -10.00 5.92
N TYR A 44 -2.33 -11.13 5.84
CA TYR A 44 -1.35 -11.39 4.79
C TYR A 44 -1.75 -12.62 3.98
N ASP A 45 -1.69 -12.51 2.65
CA ASP A 45 -1.82 -13.64 1.73
C ASP A 45 -0.42 -14.12 1.31
N PRO A 46 0.05 -15.28 1.82
CA PRO A 46 1.38 -15.77 1.50
C PRO A 46 1.52 -16.28 0.06
N ALA A 47 0.43 -16.61 -0.61
CA ALA A 47 0.47 -17.08 -2.00
C ALA A 47 0.63 -15.91 -2.98
N ALA A 48 0.02 -14.79 -2.67
CA ALA A 48 0.12 -13.56 -3.47
C ALA A 48 1.23 -12.61 -2.99
N GLU A 49 1.80 -12.86 -1.81
CA GLU A 49 2.77 -12.00 -1.13
C GLU A 49 2.29 -10.56 -0.93
N VAL A 50 1.01 -10.40 -0.61
CA VAL A 50 0.37 -9.10 -0.40
C VAL A 50 -0.38 -9.04 0.91
N SER A 51 -0.45 -7.84 1.46
CA SER A 51 -1.29 -7.56 2.64
C SER A 51 -2.61 -6.91 2.21
N TYR A 52 -3.61 -7.11 3.05
CA TYR A 52 -4.89 -6.44 2.99
C TYR A 52 -5.35 -6.10 4.41
N TYR A 53 -6.28 -5.19 4.54
CA TYR A 53 -6.58 -4.56 5.81
C TYR A 53 -8.07 -4.46 6.05
N PHE A 54 -8.48 -4.64 7.32
CA PHE A 54 -9.84 -4.45 7.76
C PHE A 54 -9.94 -3.32 8.79
N SER A 55 -11.03 -2.57 8.72
CA SER A 55 -11.42 -1.64 9.79
C SER A 55 -11.67 -2.39 11.11
N PRO A 56 -11.61 -1.70 12.28
CA PRO A 56 -11.83 -2.33 13.59
C PRO A 56 -13.17 -3.08 13.71
N ASP A 57 -14.22 -2.57 13.08
CA ASP A 57 -15.56 -3.18 13.04
C ASP A 57 -15.74 -4.17 11.87
N ARG A 58 -14.71 -4.36 11.04
CA ARG A 58 -14.67 -5.22 9.85
C ARG A 58 -15.76 -4.89 8.80
N THR A 59 -16.22 -3.67 8.77
CA THR A 59 -17.18 -3.18 7.75
C THR A 59 -16.48 -2.61 6.52
N GLU A 60 -15.19 -2.34 6.61
CA GLU A 60 -14.38 -1.78 5.54
C GLU A 60 -13.15 -2.65 5.26
N PHE A 61 -12.78 -2.73 4.01
CA PHE A 61 -11.66 -3.52 3.51
C PHE A 61 -10.79 -2.68 2.57
N VAL A 62 -9.48 -2.76 2.73
CA VAL A 62 -8.50 -2.11 1.83
C VAL A 62 -7.49 -3.13 1.36
N THR A 63 -7.22 -3.14 0.05
CA THR A 63 -6.05 -3.79 -0.54
C THR A 63 -5.12 -2.71 -1.08
N ILE A 64 -3.87 -2.69 -0.63
CA ILE A 64 -2.89 -1.67 -0.97
C ILE A 64 -1.48 -2.24 -0.82
N ASP A 65 -0.56 -1.79 -1.67
CA ASP A 65 0.86 -2.08 -1.46
C ASP A 65 1.35 -1.47 -0.15
N ASN A 66 2.21 -2.20 0.53
CA ASN A 66 2.87 -1.79 1.76
C ASN A 66 4.39 -2.07 1.67
N PRO A 67 5.18 -1.71 2.68
CA PRO A 67 6.61 -2.00 2.70
C PRO A 67 6.98 -3.45 2.39
N SER A 68 6.20 -4.41 2.90
CA SER A 68 6.44 -5.84 2.69
C SER A 68 6.20 -6.26 1.24
N SER A 69 5.03 -5.93 0.68
CA SER A 69 4.70 -6.28 -0.71
C SER A 69 5.62 -5.59 -1.73
N ILE A 70 6.02 -4.34 -1.46
CA ILE A 70 7.00 -3.64 -2.30
C ILE A 70 8.36 -4.35 -2.25
N ARG A 71 8.78 -4.83 -1.08
CA ARG A 71 10.02 -5.60 -0.94
C ARG A 71 9.99 -6.89 -1.75
N SER A 72 8.92 -7.69 -1.64
CA SER A 72 8.74 -8.90 -2.45
C SER A 72 8.82 -8.61 -3.95
N LYS A 73 8.15 -7.54 -4.40
CA LYS A 73 8.22 -7.09 -5.81
C LYS A 73 9.66 -6.73 -6.24
N ILE A 74 10.42 -6.05 -5.38
CA ILE A 74 11.81 -5.69 -5.66
C ILE A 74 12.69 -6.94 -5.75
N GLU A 75 12.54 -7.90 -4.85
CA GLU A 75 13.29 -9.17 -4.91
C GLU A 75 12.98 -9.94 -6.20
N TRP A 76 11.72 -9.97 -6.61
CA TRP A 76 11.31 -10.57 -7.88
C TRP A 76 11.94 -9.86 -9.09
N ILE A 77 11.95 -8.52 -9.10
CA ILE A 77 12.60 -7.70 -10.15
C ILE A 77 14.09 -8.03 -10.24
N LYS A 78 14.78 -8.12 -9.12
CA LYS A 78 16.21 -8.46 -9.06
C LYS A 78 16.48 -9.88 -9.55
N ALA A 79 15.72 -10.85 -9.08
CA ALA A 79 15.84 -12.24 -9.47
C ALA A 79 15.58 -12.46 -10.97
N GLY A 80 14.66 -11.71 -11.55
CA GLY A 80 14.32 -11.75 -12.98
C GLY A 80 15.27 -10.95 -13.88
N GLY A 81 16.23 -10.24 -13.33
CA GLY A 81 17.16 -9.41 -14.11
C GLY A 81 16.52 -8.22 -14.82
N TYR A 82 15.39 -7.74 -14.33
CA TYR A 82 14.73 -6.57 -14.91
C TYR A 82 15.53 -5.31 -14.65
N LEU A 83 15.47 -4.35 -15.59
CA LEU A 83 16.27 -3.12 -15.55
C LEU A 83 15.84 -2.14 -14.46
N GLY A 84 14.63 -2.28 -13.93
CA GLY A 84 14.12 -1.40 -12.88
C GLY A 84 12.61 -1.46 -12.72
N ALA A 85 12.07 -0.48 -12.04
CA ALA A 85 10.65 -0.31 -11.81
C ALA A 85 10.22 1.13 -12.11
N PHE A 86 8.97 1.31 -12.48
CA PHE A 86 8.36 2.63 -12.55
C PHE A 86 7.26 2.75 -11.52
N TRP A 87 6.89 3.98 -11.21
CA TRP A 87 5.98 4.30 -10.11
C TRP A 87 4.79 5.13 -10.57
N TRP A 88 3.59 4.77 -10.14
CA TRP A 88 2.39 5.57 -10.28
C TRP A 88 1.68 5.68 -8.92
N GLU A 89 1.65 6.86 -8.31
CA GLU A 89 2.36 8.06 -8.71
C GLU A 89 3.11 8.66 -7.51
N PHE A 90 3.96 9.63 -7.79
CA PHE A 90 4.93 10.17 -6.85
C PHE A 90 4.31 10.79 -5.58
N HIS A 91 3.15 11.44 -5.69
CA HIS A 91 2.54 12.14 -4.55
C HIS A 91 1.71 11.24 -3.63
N HIS A 92 1.41 10.03 -4.01
CA HIS A 92 0.46 9.17 -3.29
C HIS A 92 1.01 8.61 -1.97
N ASP A 93 2.32 8.58 -1.77
CA ASP A 93 2.96 8.13 -0.55
C ASP A 93 3.84 9.18 0.13
N TYR A 94 3.87 10.40 -0.40
CA TYR A 94 4.60 11.49 0.24
C TYR A 94 3.88 11.97 1.50
N VAL A 95 4.58 11.89 2.63
CA VAL A 95 4.15 12.44 3.90
C VAL A 95 5.02 13.65 4.22
N ALA A 96 4.38 14.79 4.38
CA ALA A 96 5.04 16.06 4.67
C ALA A 96 5.80 16.01 6.02
N PRO A 97 6.79 16.89 6.22
CA PRO A 97 7.47 17.01 7.49
C PRO A 97 6.51 17.20 8.67
N GLY A 98 6.81 16.54 9.78
CA GLY A 98 6.06 16.59 11.03
C GLY A 98 6.92 16.11 12.19
N ALA A 99 6.37 16.06 13.40
CA ALA A 99 7.12 15.69 14.60
C ALA A 99 7.83 14.34 14.50
N GLU A 100 7.15 13.33 13.90
CA GLU A 100 7.69 11.98 13.73
C GLU A 100 8.45 11.77 12.42
N ASN A 101 8.39 12.74 11.52
CA ASN A 101 9.02 12.70 10.19
C ASN A 101 9.52 14.10 9.80
N PRO A 102 10.59 14.61 10.44
CA PRO A 102 11.03 16.01 10.32
C PRO A 102 11.40 16.43 8.89
N GLN A 103 11.80 15.51 8.04
CA GLN A 103 12.25 15.82 6.67
C GLN A 103 11.17 15.51 5.60
N GLY A 104 10.06 14.89 6.01
CA GLY A 104 9.15 14.27 5.05
C GLY A 104 9.74 13.02 4.42
N SER A 105 8.91 12.18 3.84
CA SER A 105 9.39 10.98 3.11
C SER A 105 8.36 10.45 2.14
N HIS A 106 8.86 9.68 1.18
CA HIS A 106 8.09 8.80 0.31
C HIS A 106 8.22 7.37 0.84
N TYR A 107 7.29 6.93 1.68
CA TYR A 107 7.41 5.67 2.41
C TYR A 107 7.69 4.45 1.54
N LEU A 108 6.97 4.29 0.43
CA LEU A 108 7.14 3.14 -0.46
C LEU A 108 8.25 3.36 -1.49
N ILE A 109 8.39 4.57 -2.03
CA ILE A 109 9.44 4.90 -3.00
C ILE A 109 10.82 4.83 -2.36
N ASP A 110 10.97 5.24 -1.11
CA ASP A 110 12.23 5.16 -0.37
C ASP A 110 12.67 3.70 -0.17
N ILE A 111 11.73 2.77 -0.01
CA ILE A 111 12.01 1.33 0.02
C ILE A 111 12.56 0.87 -1.34
N VAL A 112 11.91 1.24 -2.44
CA VAL A 112 12.39 0.92 -3.79
C VAL A 112 13.82 1.42 -4.00
N THR A 113 14.06 2.68 -3.66
CA THR A 113 15.39 3.29 -3.80
C THR A 113 16.45 2.57 -2.98
N ARG A 114 16.11 2.18 -1.75
CA ARG A 114 17.01 1.48 -0.83
C ARG A 114 17.37 0.08 -1.34
N TYR A 115 16.40 -0.69 -1.82
CA TYR A 115 16.60 -2.11 -2.14
C TYR A 115 16.98 -2.38 -3.58
N LEU A 116 16.59 -1.55 -4.55
CA LEU A 116 17.10 -1.65 -5.93
C LEU A 116 18.56 -1.19 -6.04
N GLY A 117 18.98 -0.33 -5.12
CA GLY A 117 20.32 0.25 -5.14
C GLY A 117 20.45 1.27 -6.28
N ARG A 118 20.89 2.48 -5.97
CA ARG A 118 21.51 3.33 -6.98
C ARG A 118 22.97 2.90 -7.07
N LYS A 119 23.36 2.40 -8.24
CA LYS A 119 24.78 2.41 -8.60
C LYS A 119 25.17 3.84 -8.95
#